data_e5febb31759227eeec53d3f5bdeb21a4
#
_entry.id   e5febb31759227eeec53d3f5bdeb21a4
#
_cell.length_a   1.000
_cell.length_b   1.000
_cell.length_c   1.000
_cell.angle_alpha   90.00
_cell.angle_beta   90.00
_cell.angle_gamma   90.00
#
_symmetry.space_group_name_H-M   'P 1'
#
loop_
_entity.id
_entity.type
_entity.pdbx_description
1 polymer ?
#
loop_
_entity_poly.entity_id
_entity_poly.type
_entity_poly.pdbx_seq_one_letter_code
_entity_poly.pdbx_strand_id
1 'polypeptide(L)'
;MGIGVIFMYKKRVEDSLTEQTYLVMHRHINGYGRLFGGQLMAWIDELAGIVSKRHSESEITTACIDQLNFKHPVMLNDTLVMIGKITYVGTCSMEVRIDSYVETLNGMRRLINRAYVVMVAIDEKTGKTKPVPGLIVETEAQRADWEGGIRRTQLRKQRKVEGF
;
A
#
# COMPACT_ATOMS: atom_id res chain seq x y z
N MET A 1 32.85 -23.05 -7.34
CA MET A 1 31.69 -22.76 -6.42
C MET A 1 30.76 -21.84 -7.19
N GLY A 2 29.67 -22.39 -7.74
CA GLY A 2 28.71 -21.60 -8.50
C GLY A 2 27.90 -20.71 -7.56
N ILE A 3 28.00 -19.41 -7.77
CA ILE A 3 27.03 -18.46 -7.19
C ILE A 3 25.71 -18.74 -7.93
N GLY A 4 24.83 -19.51 -7.29
CA GLY A 4 23.49 -19.72 -7.80
C GLY A 4 22.79 -18.39 -7.89
N VAL A 5 22.62 -17.88 -9.11
CA VAL A 5 21.67 -16.78 -9.39
C VAL A 5 20.30 -17.34 -9.02
N ILE A 6 19.79 -16.95 -7.84
CA ILE A 6 18.41 -17.20 -7.47
C ILE A 6 17.58 -16.33 -8.44
N PHE A 7 17.07 -16.95 -9.49
CA PHE A 7 16.05 -16.36 -10.35
C PHE A 7 14.82 -16.13 -9.47
N MET A 8 14.74 -14.96 -8.85
CA MET A 8 13.51 -14.57 -8.18
C MET A 8 12.42 -14.47 -9.26
N TYR A 9 11.40 -15.28 -9.10
CA TYR A 9 10.22 -15.21 -9.95
C TYR A 9 9.55 -13.83 -9.83
N LYS A 10 8.76 -13.48 -10.84
CA LYS A 10 8.03 -12.21 -10.88
C LYS A 10 6.54 -12.48 -10.75
N LYS A 11 5.83 -11.54 -10.14
CA LYS A 11 4.37 -11.55 -10.05
C LYS A 11 3.77 -10.36 -10.78
N ARG A 12 2.54 -10.53 -11.23
CA ARG A 12 1.75 -9.45 -11.78
C ARG A 12 1.17 -8.58 -10.68
N VAL A 13 0.80 -7.35 -11.02
CA VAL A 13 0.08 -6.46 -10.10
C VAL A 13 -1.21 -7.10 -9.62
N GLU A 14 -1.94 -7.76 -10.51
CA GLU A 14 -3.23 -8.41 -10.26
C GLU A 14 -3.14 -9.57 -9.27
N ASP A 15 -2.00 -10.25 -9.17
CA ASP A 15 -1.81 -11.41 -8.28
C ASP A 15 -1.94 -11.01 -6.79
N SER A 16 -1.70 -9.76 -6.45
CA SER A 16 -1.78 -9.24 -5.08
C SER A 16 -2.81 -8.12 -4.90
N LEU A 17 -3.41 -7.61 -5.98
CA LEU A 17 -4.43 -6.57 -5.93
C LEU A 17 -5.57 -6.99 -4.99
N THR A 18 -5.96 -6.11 -4.10
CA THR A 18 -6.96 -6.40 -3.07
C THR A 18 -7.91 -5.22 -2.93
N GLU A 19 -9.19 -5.52 -2.91
CA GLU A 19 -10.25 -4.56 -2.56
C GLU A 19 -10.87 -4.97 -1.21
N GLN A 20 -11.07 -3.98 -0.33
CA GLN A 20 -11.81 -4.13 0.93
C GLN A 20 -12.86 -3.05 1.03
N THR A 21 -14.00 -3.39 1.60
CA THR A 21 -15.11 -2.47 1.78
C THR A 21 -15.53 -2.42 3.25
N TYR A 22 -15.72 -1.21 3.77
CA TYR A 22 -16.10 -0.95 5.13
C TYR A 22 -17.37 -0.09 5.20
N LEU A 23 -18.27 -0.42 6.10
CA LEU A 23 -19.32 0.49 6.51
C LEU A 23 -18.81 1.36 7.67
N VAL A 24 -18.88 2.67 7.53
CA VAL A 24 -18.46 3.60 8.57
C VAL A 24 -19.51 3.65 9.69
N MET A 25 -19.15 3.13 10.86
CA MET A 25 -20.01 3.03 12.03
C MET A 25 -19.66 4.08 13.10
N HIS A 26 -20.49 4.24 14.12
CA HIS A 26 -20.25 5.17 15.23
C HIS A 26 -18.87 5.00 15.91
N ARG A 27 -18.38 3.78 16.05
CA ARG A 27 -17.05 3.51 16.62
C ARG A 27 -15.88 4.00 15.76
N HIS A 28 -16.14 4.36 14.50
CA HIS A 28 -15.11 4.79 13.55
C HIS A 28 -15.02 6.29 13.40
N ILE A 29 -15.96 7.06 13.96
CA ILE A 29 -16.02 8.51 13.80
C ILE A 29 -15.39 9.26 14.98
N ASN A 30 -14.93 10.47 14.69
CA ASN A 30 -14.46 11.43 15.71
C ASN A 30 -15.60 12.30 16.26
N GLY A 31 -15.27 13.24 17.16
CA GLY A 31 -16.24 14.14 17.76
C GLY A 31 -16.97 15.09 16.79
N TYR A 32 -16.55 15.14 15.52
CA TYR A 32 -17.19 15.93 14.47
C TYR A 32 -18.06 15.07 13.52
N GLY A 33 -18.33 13.81 13.87
CA GLY A 33 -19.14 12.90 13.05
C GLY A 33 -18.45 12.42 11.75
N ARG A 34 -17.14 12.59 11.64
CA ARG A 34 -16.34 12.18 10.47
C ARG A 34 -15.48 10.98 10.83
N LEU A 35 -15.14 10.18 9.82
CA LEU A 35 -14.19 9.09 9.98
C LEU A 35 -12.91 9.60 10.67
N PHE A 36 -12.55 8.94 11.77
CA PHE A 36 -11.31 9.24 12.48
C PHE A 36 -10.10 8.91 11.62
N GLY A 37 -9.18 9.87 11.46
CA GLY A 37 -7.99 9.70 10.60
C GLY A 37 -7.13 8.51 11.01
N GLY A 38 -6.99 8.24 12.29
CA GLY A 38 -6.29 7.07 12.80
C GLY A 38 -6.93 5.75 12.40
N GLN A 39 -8.28 5.71 12.31
CA GLN A 39 -8.99 4.52 11.81
C GLN A 39 -8.71 4.28 10.33
N LEU A 40 -8.71 5.35 9.51
CA LEU A 40 -8.35 5.21 8.09
C LEU A 40 -6.89 4.75 7.94
N MET A 41 -5.97 5.28 8.74
CA MET A 41 -4.57 4.84 8.74
C MET A 41 -4.43 3.37 9.12
N ALA A 42 -5.18 2.89 10.12
CA ALA A 42 -5.19 1.48 10.51
C ALA A 42 -5.64 0.58 9.34
N TRP A 43 -6.72 0.92 8.67
CA TRP A 43 -7.20 0.16 7.50
C TRP A 43 -6.25 0.23 6.31
N ILE A 44 -5.58 1.36 6.10
CA ILE A 44 -4.54 1.50 5.07
C ILE A 44 -3.38 0.54 5.36
N ASP A 45 -2.91 0.49 6.60
CA ASP A 45 -1.80 -0.37 7.01
C ASP A 45 -2.17 -1.86 6.89
N GLU A 46 -3.36 -2.23 7.36
CA GLU A 46 -3.89 -3.61 7.24
C GLU A 46 -3.96 -4.06 5.78
N LEU A 47 -4.54 -3.23 4.89
CA LEU A 47 -4.67 -3.55 3.48
C LEU A 47 -3.30 -3.64 2.79
N ALA A 48 -2.39 -2.70 3.10
CA ALA A 48 -1.01 -2.75 2.58
C ALA A 48 -0.29 -4.04 3.02
N GLY A 49 -0.53 -4.48 4.25
CA GLY A 49 -0.02 -5.76 4.76
C GLY A 49 -0.54 -6.95 3.98
N ILE A 50 -1.84 -7.01 3.71
CA ILE A 50 -2.46 -8.11 2.93
C ILE A 50 -1.88 -8.16 1.52
N VAL A 51 -1.83 -7.02 0.82
CA VAL A 51 -1.26 -6.91 -0.53
C VAL A 51 0.19 -7.38 -0.55
N SER A 52 0.98 -6.93 0.42
CA SER A 52 2.40 -7.27 0.51
C SER A 52 2.64 -8.74 0.82
N LYS A 53 1.86 -9.34 1.72
CA LYS A 53 1.92 -10.79 2.00
C LYS A 53 1.57 -11.62 0.76
N ARG A 54 0.54 -11.23 0.02
CA ARG A 54 0.16 -11.89 -1.25
C ARG A 54 1.26 -11.80 -2.31
N HIS A 55 1.97 -10.66 -2.38
CA HIS A 55 3.06 -10.49 -3.34
C HIS A 55 4.31 -11.24 -2.90
N SER A 56 4.76 -11.05 -1.66
CA SER A 56 6.05 -11.57 -1.18
C SER A 56 6.02 -13.02 -0.70
N GLU A 57 4.82 -13.55 -0.38
CA GLU A 57 4.66 -14.85 0.29
C GLU A 57 5.52 -14.98 1.55
N SER A 58 5.64 -13.87 2.29
CA SER A 58 6.50 -13.75 3.47
C SER A 58 5.82 -12.94 4.56
N GLU A 59 6.33 -13.02 5.79
CA GLU A 59 6.01 -12.03 6.81
C GLU A 59 6.55 -10.66 6.40
N ILE A 60 5.87 -9.63 6.86
CA ILE A 60 6.14 -8.24 6.46
C ILE A 60 6.12 -7.31 7.68
N THR A 61 6.76 -6.18 7.52
CA THR A 61 6.65 -5.07 8.46
C THR A 61 6.48 -3.76 7.73
N THR A 62 5.73 -2.83 8.31
CA THR A 62 5.55 -1.48 7.79
C THR A 62 6.80 -0.66 8.08
N ALA A 63 7.40 -0.11 7.03
CA ALA A 63 8.59 0.73 7.17
C ALA A 63 8.23 2.23 7.13
N CYS A 64 7.25 2.61 6.32
CA CYS A 64 6.90 4.02 6.14
C CYS A 64 5.51 4.15 5.50
N ILE A 65 4.74 5.13 5.94
CA ILE A 65 3.56 5.63 5.22
C ILE A 65 3.95 6.98 4.63
N ASP A 66 3.89 7.08 3.30
CA ASP A 66 4.28 8.28 2.56
C ASP A 66 3.06 8.98 1.99
N GLN A 67 2.96 10.29 2.23
CA GLN A 67 1.94 11.19 1.70
C GLN A 67 0.47 10.77 1.99
N LEU A 68 0.08 10.85 3.23
CA LEU A 68 -1.31 10.65 3.62
C LEU A 68 -2.07 12.00 3.60
N ASN A 69 -2.82 12.24 2.53
CA ASN A 69 -3.61 13.46 2.36
C ASN A 69 -5.12 13.15 2.36
N PHE A 70 -5.84 13.77 3.28
CA PHE A 70 -7.31 13.68 3.35
C PHE A 70 -7.92 14.76 2.45
N LYS A 71 -8.48 14.35 1.32
CA LYS A 71 -9.06 15.27 0.33
C LYS A 71 -10.51 15.64 0.66
N HIS A 72 -11.27 14.67 1.17
CA HIS A 72 -12.69 14.83 1.48
C HIS A 72 -13.02 14.09 2.78
N PRO A 73 -13.97 14.60 3.58
CA PRO A 73 -14.44 13.90 4.75
C PRO A 73 -15.24 12.65 4.37
N VAL A 74 -15.15 11.65 5.22
CA VAL A 74 -15.99 10.44 5.18
C VAL A 74 -16.92 10.50 6.39
N MET A 75 -18.19 10.28 6.18
CA MET A 75 -19.23 10.47 7.18
C MET A 75 -19.73 9.14 7.73
N LEU A 76 -20.46 9.20 8.86
CA LEU A 76 -21.19 8.07 9.38
C LEU A 76 -22.12 7.47 8.30
N ASN A 77 -22.18 6.15 8.24
CA ASN A 77 -22.94 5.36 7.27
C ASN A 77 -22.44 5.41 5.82
N ASP A 78 -21.33 6.11 5.54
CA ASP A 78 -20.69 6.00 4.24
C ASP A 78 -20.14 4.59 4.02
N THR A 79 -20.20 4.13 2.77
CA THR A 79 -19.50 2.93 2.31
C THR A 79 -18.12 3.33 1.82
N LEU A 80 -17.09 2.89 2.52
CA LEU A 80 -15.69 3.13 2.17
C LEU A 80 -15.15 1.92 1.40
N VAL A 81 -14.68 2.14 0.18
CA VAL A 81 -14.02 1.12 -0.65
C VAL A 81 -12.54 1.46 -0.74
N MET A 82 -11.70 0.51 -0.42
CA MET A 82 -10.25 0.67 -0.46
C MET A 82 -9.63 -0.35 -1.40
N ILE A 83 -8.77 0.12 -2.31
CA ILE A 83 -8.10 -0.72 -3.30
C ILE A 83 -6.60 -0.59 -3.11
N GLY A 84 -5.94 -1.73 -2.84
CA GLY A 84 -4.49 -1.81 -2.67
C GLY A 84 -3.83 -2.57 -3.81
N LYS A 85 -2.71 -2.05 -4.29
CA LYS A 85 -1.86 -2.70 -5.32
C LYS A 85 -0.39 -2.37 -5.14
N ILE A 86 0.48 -3.29 -5.56
CA ILE A 86 1.92 -3.02 -5.63
C ILE A 86 2.19 -2.05 -6.79
N THR A 87 2.97 -1.01 -6.53
CA THR A 87 3.40 -0.03 -7.54
C THR A 87 4.90 -0.11 -7.83
N TYR A 88 5.69 -0.53 -6.85
CA TYR A 88 7.13 -0.66 -7.01
C TYR A 88 7.69 -1.72 -6.04
N VAL A 89 8.72 -2.43 -6.46
CA VAL A 89 9.48 -3.34 -5.60
C VAL A 89 10.97 -3.02 -5.68
N GLY A 90 11.61 -3.02 -4.52
CA GLY A 90 13.07 -3.01 -4.38
C GLY A 90 13.59 -4.43 -4.16
N THR A 91 14.74 -4.56 -3.50
CA THR A 91 15.29 -5.89 -3.17
C THR A 91 14.46 -6.62 -2.12
N CYS A 92 14.16 -5.97 -1.00
CA CYS A 92 13.41 -6.52 0.13
C CYS A 92 12.16 -5.71 0.48
N SER A 93 11.90 -4.64 -0.26
CA SER A 93 10.80 -3.71 0.00
C SER A 93 9.80 -3.68 -1.13
N MET A 94 8.57 -3.34 -0.80
CA MET A 94 7.45 -3.17 -1.71
C MET A 94 6.77 -1.85 -1.40
N GLU A 95 6.42 -1.09 -2.43
CA GLU A 95 5.54 0.07 -2.28
C GLU A 95 4.13 -0.34 -2.67
N VAL A 96 3.20 -0.12 -1.77
CA VAL A 96 1.77 -0.37 -1.98
C VAL A 96 1.06 0.96 -2.10
N ARG A 97 0.31 1.17 -3.19
CA ARG A 97 -0.63 2.27 -3.31
C ARG A 97 -1.99 1.83 -2.79
N ILE A 98 -2.57 2.61 -1.91
CA ILE A 98 -3.93 2.44 -1.41
C ILE A 98 -4.76 3.64 -1.86
N ASP A 99 -5.75 3.38 -2.69
CA ASP A 99 -6.78 4.35 -3.06
C ASP A 99 -8.04 4.07 -2.24
N SER A 100 -8.54 5.10 -1.54
CA SER A 100 -9.75 5.01 -0.73
C SER A 100 -10.86 5.85 -1.35
N TYR A 101 -12.06 5.28 -1.47
CA TYR A 101 -13.22 5.88 -2.11
C TYR A 101 -14.43 5.83 -1.18
N VAL A 102 -15.28 6.85 -1.25
CA VAL A 102 -16.66 6.74 -0.79
C VAL A 102 -17.51 6.31 -1.98
N GLU A 103 -18.27 5.23 -1.79
CA GLU A 103 -19.18 4.69 -2.77
C GLU A 103 -20.61 5.13 -2.46
N THR A 104 -21.28 5.71 -3.43
CA THR A 104 -22.68 6.14 -3.33
C THR A 104 -23.62 4.97 -3.61
N LEU A 105 -24.93 5.15 -3.29
CA LEU A 105 -25.93 4.10 -3.45
C LEU A 105 -26.08 3.62 -4.92
N ASN A 106 -25.73 4.45 -5.89
CA ASN A 106 -25.75 4.08 -7.31
C ASN A 106 -24.41 3.48 -7.79
N GLY A 107 -23.45 3.21 -6.87
CA GLY A 107 -22.18 2.60 -7.18
C GLY A 107 -21.09 3.56 -7.67
N MET A 108 -21.35 4.86 -7.74
CA MET A 108 -20.31 5.84 -8.08
C MET A 108 -19.29 5.96 -6.94
N ARG A 109 -18.01 6.05 -7.29
CA ARG A 109 -16.89 6.12 -6.34
C ARG A 109 -16.19 7.47 -6.42
N ARG A 110 -16.07 8.15 -5.30
CA ARG A 110 -15.32 9.41 -5.17
C ARG A 110 -14.05 9.16 -4.37
N LEU A 111 -12.91 9.44 -4.99
CA LEU A 111 -11.61 9.31 -4.32
C LEU A 111 -11.51 10.30 -3.16
N ILE A 112 -11.27 9.78 -1.95
CA ILE A 112 -11.11 10.60 -0.72
C ILE A 112 -9.66 10.66 -0.23
N ASN A 113 -8.87 9.63 -0.54
CA ASN A 113 -7.48 9.54 -0.12
C ASN A 113 -6.69 8.66 -1.09
N ARG A 114 -5.40 8.99 -1.25
CA ARG A 114 -4.38 8.11 -1.82
C ARG A 114 -3.18 8.09 -0.91
N ALA A 115 -2.74 6.91 -0.54
CA ALA A 115 -1.56 6.70 0.28
C ALA A 115 -0.58 5.77 -0.41
N TYR A 116 0.70 5.92 -0.07
CA TYR A 116 1.76 4.98 -0.45
C TYR A 116 2.39 4.45 0.83
N VAL A 117 2.41 3.13 0.96
CA VAL A 117 2.96 2.45 2.12
C VAL A 117 4.15 1.62 1.68
N VAL A 118 5.26 1.76 2.37
CA VAL A 118 6.46 0.95 2.13
C VAL A 118 6.48 -0.19 3.14
N MET A 119 6.43 -1.40 2.61
CA MET A 119 6.47 -2.64 3.36
C MET A 119 7.78 -3.36 3.09
N VAL A 120 8.30 -4.05 4.10
CA VAL A 120 9.55 -4.82 3.99
C VAL A 120 9.26 -6.28 4.34
N ALA A 121 9.71 -7.19 3.48
CA ALA A 121 9.63 -8.61 3.75
C ALA A 121 10.70 -9.04 4.76
N ILE A 122 10.31 -9.84 5.73
CA ILE A 122 11.17 -10.35 6.79
C ILE A 122 11.13 -11.87 6.83
N ASP A 123 12.26 -12.46 7.18
CA ASP A 123 12.36 -13.86 7.51
C ASP A 123 11.85 -14.07 8.95
N GLU A 124 10.83 -14.90 9.11
CA GLU A 124 10.17 -15.13 10.40
C GLU A 124 11.12 -15.70 11.48
N LYS A 125 12.09 -16.51 11.06
CA LYS A 125 13.00 -17.17 11.99
C LYS A 125 14.13 -16.27 12.47
N THR A 126 14.63 -15.42 11.57
CA THR A 126 15.81 -14.57 11.83
C THR A 126 15.47 -13.11 12.09
N GLY A 127 14.25 -12.66 11.73
CA GLY A 127 13.85 -11.25 11.77
C GLY A 127 14.60 -10.37 10.77
N LYS A 128 15.42 -10.94 9.89
CA LYS A 128 16.18 -10.20 8.88
C LYS A 128 15.34 -9.95 7.63
N THR A 129 15.70 -8.92 6.88
CA THR A 129 15.06 -8.63 5.59
C THR A 129 15.25 -9.79 4.62
N LYS A 130 14.21 -10.03 3.80
CA LYS A 130 14.16 -11.11 2.83
C LYS A 130 13.85 -10.55 1.45
N PRO A 131 14.52 -11.04 0.37
CA PRO A 131 14.22 -10.63 -0.99
C PRO A 131 12.76 -10.90 -1.38
N VAL A 132 12.18 -9.98 -2.16
CA VAL A 132 10.80 -10.08 -2.66
C VAL A 132 10.79 -10.43 -4.15
N PRO A 133 9.71 -11.08 -4.67
CA PRO A 133 9.52 -11.28 -6.09
C PRO A 133 9.55 -9.98 -6.87
N GLY A 134 10.06 -10.00 -8.10
CA GLY A 134 9.96 -8.87 -9.01
C GLY A 134 8.52 -8.56 -9.40
N LEU A 135 8.27 -7.39 -9.96
CA LEU A 135 6.97 -6.98 -10.48
C LEU A 135 6.96 -7.04 -12.01
N ILE A 136 5.94 -7.64 -12.59
CA ILE A 136 5.67 -7.59 -14.02
C ILE A 136 4.82 -6.36 -14.29
N VAL A 137 5.35 -5.43 -15.08
CA VAL A 137 4.69 -4.19 -15.50
C VAL A 137 4.20 -4.37 -16.92
N GLU A 138 2.89 -4.47 -17.11
CA GLU A 138 2.27 -4.83 -18.40
C GLU A 138 1.62 -3.64 -19.10
N THR A 139 1.02 -2.70 -18.34
CA THR A 139 0.27 -1.57 -18.91
C THR A 139 1.00 -0.23 -18.74
N GLU A 140 0.62 0.77 -19.53
CA GLU A 140 1.15 2.14 -19.37
C GLU A 140 0.84 2.72 -18.00
N ALA A 141 -0.34 2.45 -17.44
CA ALA A 141 -0.71 2.89 -16.10
C ALA A 141 0.20 2.25 -15.03
N GLN A 142 0.50 0.95 -15.15
CA GLN A 142 1.44 0.27 -14.26
C GLN A 142 2.86 0.80 -14.43
N ARG A 143 3.27 1.17 -15.64
CA ARG A 143 4.58 1.80 -15.91
C ARG A 143 4.67 3.16 -15.23
N ALA A 144 3.64 3.99 -15.35
CA ALA A 144 3.59 5.28 -14.66
C ALA A 144 3.63 5.12 -13.13
N ASP A 145 2.93 4.13 -12.58
CA ASP A 145 3.00 3.80 -11.15
C ASP A 145 4.43 3.38 -10.73
N TRP A 146 5.09 2.54 -11.53
CA TRP A 146 6.46 2.09 -11.30
C TRP A 146 7.47 3.24 -11.31
N GLU A 147 7.42 4.09 -12.33
CA GLU A 147 8.28 5.29 -12.42
C GLU A 147 8.03 6.25 -11.26
N GLY A 148 6.77 6.44 -10.89
CA GLY A 148 6.41 7.19 -9.69
C GLY A 148 7.01 6.59 -8.42
N GLY A 149 7.01 5.26 -8.29
CA GLY A 149 7.63 4.53 -7.19
C GLY A 149 9.13 4.73 -7.09
N ILE A 150 9.83 4.74 -8.24
CA ILE A 150 11.27 5.07 -8.31
C ILE A 150 11.51 6.48 -7.75
N ARG A 151 10.75 7.47 -8.23
CA ARG A 151 10.89 8.87 -7.78
C ARG A 151 10.62 9.01 -6.28
N ARG A 152 9.55 8.44 -5.77
CA ARG A 152 9.23 8.46 -4.32
C ARG A 152 10.33 7.81 -3.50
N THR A 153 10.90 6.69 -3.97
CA THR A 153 12.02 6.03 -3.30
C THR A 153 13.25 6.92 -3.23
N GLN A 154 13.59 7.64 -4.31
CA GLN A 154 14.70 8.60 -4.34
C GLN A 154 14.46 9.73 -3.34
N LEU A 155 13.26 10.32 -3.32
CA LEU A 155 12.89 11.39 -2.37
C LEU A 155 12.94 10.93 -0.91
N ARG A 156 12.50 9.71 -0.62
CA ARG A 156 12.62 9.14 0.74
C ARG A 156 14.08 8.98 1.17
N LYS A 157 14.95 8.51 0.27
CA LYS A 157 16.39 8.40 0.54
C LYS A 157 17.02 9.76 0.79
N GLN A 158 16.67 10.76 -0.03
CA GLN A 158 17.16 12.14 0.14
C GLN A 158 16.73 12.72 1.49
N ARG A 159 15.44 12.67 1.84
CA ARG A 159 14.93 13.12 3.15
C ARG A 159 15.66 12.46 4.32
N LYS A 160 15.92 11.16 4.21
CA LYS A 160 16.67 10.44 5.26
C LYS A 160 18.10 10.94 5.42
N VAL A 161 18.79 11.31 4.32
CA VAL A 161 20.14 11.86 4.35
C VAL A 161 20.13 13.28 4.92
N GLU A 162 19.12 14.09 4.58
CA GLU A 162 18.96 15.47 5.03
C GLU A 162 18.39 15.58 6.46
N GLY A 163 17.93 14.48 7.06
CA GLY A 163 17.50 14.39 8.45
C GLY A 163 16.03 14.77 8.70
N PHE A 164 15.17 14.73 7.67
CA PHE A 164 13.73 14.96 7.81
C PHE A 164 12.86 14.07 6.92
#